data_aacb15d6c6d7d2a87e6dec24ed1dff7b
#
_entry.id   aacb15d6c6d7d2a87e6dec24ed1dff7b
#
_cell.length_a   1.000
_cell.length_b   1.000
_cell.length_c   1.000
_cell.angle_alpha   90.00
_cell.angle_beta   90.00
_cell.angle_gamma   90.00
#
_symmetry.space_group_name_H-M   'P 1'
#
loop_
_entity.id
_entity.type
_entity.pdbx_description
1 polymer ?
#
loop_
_entity_poly.entity_id
_entity_poly.type
_entity_poly.pdbx_seq_one_letter_code
_entity_poly.pdbx_strand_id
1 'polypeptide(L)'
;GERVLAPSCRRQPEAGMVVKTASARALQSRVLVMELLLADQPGRGETHDPDSLFWHWAETQGVESSRFPRRATKPKCDNSHPAMQVNLDACIQCNLCVQACREVQVNDVIAMAGRGAGAHVAFDFDEPMGESHCVGCGECVRVCPTGALLPKQGAIVADRLVDSICPYCGVGCQLTFHIRDERIVGVDGRDGPANHGRLCVKGRFGFDYIHSPERLTTPLIRRDGVAKGELAIDPANPLTHFREASWEEAL
;
A
#
# COMPACT_ATOMS: atom_id res chain seq x y z
N GLY A 1 10.36 -18.39 -35.92
CA GLY A 1 10.46 -17.62 -34.70
C GLY A 1 10.52 -16.13 -35.02
N GLU A 2 9.96 -15.28 -34.13
CA GLU A 2 10.02 -13.84 -34.33
C GLU A 2 11.47 -13.35 -34.30
N ARG A 3 11.80 -12.47 -35.22
CA ARG A 3 13.13 -11.85 -35.33
C ARG A 3 13.32 -10.70 -34.33
N VAL A 4 12.24 -10.23 -33.71
CA VAL A 4 12.22 -9.10 -32.79
C VAL A 4 11.82 -9.53 -31.38
N LEU A 5 12.31 -8.80 -30.39
CA LEU A 5 11.84 -8.92 -29.01
C LEU A 5 10.42 -8.38 -28.90
N ALA A 6 9.61 -9.03 -28.07
CA ALA A 6 8.27 -8.57 -27.76
C ALA A 6 8.06 -8.56 -26.25
N PRO A 7 7.42 -7.51 -25.70
CA PRO A 7 7.07 -7.50 -24.29
C PRO A 7 5.98 -8.55 -24.01
N SER A 8 6.17 -9.36 -22.98
CA SER A 8 5.27 -10.47 -22.64
C SER A 8 3.84 -10.00 -22.31
N CYS A 9 3.70 -8.81 -21.74
CA CYS A 9 2.39 -8.22 -21.42
C CYS A 9 1.56 -7.79 -22.65
N ARG A 10 2.16 -7.80 -23.86
CA ARG A 10 1.50 -7.40 -25.13
C ARG A 10 1.26 -8.57 -26.06
N ARG A 11 1.63 -9.78 -25.68
CA ARG A 11 1.48 -10.98 -26.49
C ARG A 11 0.49 -11.94 -25.87
N GLN A 12 -0.44 -12.42 -26.68
CA GLN A 12 -1.29 -13.54 -26.29
C GLN A 12 -0.53 -14.85 -26.54
N PRO A 13 -0.58 -15.80 -25.59
CA PRO A 13 0.01 -17.12 -25.79
C PRO A 13 -0.77 -17.90 -26.86
N GLU A 14 -0.03 -18.58 -27.72
CA GLU A 14 -0.58 -19.44 -28.79
C GLU A 14 -0.08 -20.87 -28.61
N ALA A 15 -0.88 -21.84 -29.03
CA ALA A 15 -0.49 -23.25 -28.97
C ALA A 15 0.79 -23.50 -29.79
N GLY A 16 1.76 -24.17 -29.21
CA GLY A 16 3.07 -24.43 -29.82
C GLY A 16 4.07 -23.28 -29.79
N MET A 17 3.71 -22.13 -29.12
CA MET A 17 4.64 -21.01 -28.95
C MET A 17 5.85 -21.45 -28.11
N VAL A 18 7.06 -21.14 -28.59
CA VAL A 18 8.32 -21.34 -27.85
C VAL A 18 8.86 -19.99 -27.41
N VAL A 19 8.86 -19.75 -26.09
CA VAL A 19 9.32 -18.50 -25.50
C VAL A 19 10.72 -18.68 -24.89
N LYS A 20 11.69 -17.87 -25.33
CA LYS A 20 13.06 -17.87 -24.81
C LYS A 20 13.26 -16.61 -23.94
N THR A 21 13.05 -16.75 -22.62
CA THR A 21 13.17 -15.65 -21.66
C THR A 21 14.62 -15.32 -21.29
N ALA A 22 15.55 -16.27 -21.44
CA ALA A 22 16.94 -16.16 -21.03
C ALA A 22 17.94 -16.15 -22.22
N SER A 23 17.49 -15.81 -23.45
CA SER A 23 18.42 -15.59 -24.54
C SER A 23 19.28 -14.35 -24.27
N ALA A 24 20.53 -14.33 -24.76
CA ALA A 24 21.46 -13.21 -24.58
C ALA A 24 20.80 -11.86 -24.97
N ARG A 25 20.06 -11.86 -26.09
CA ARG A 25 19.32 -10.67 -26.56
C ARG A 25 18.21 -10.24 -25.60
N ALA A 26 17.46 -11.18 -25.02
CA ALA A 26 16.39 -10.87 -24.06
C ALA A 26 16.98 -10.34 -22.75
N LEU A 27 18.06 -10.93 -22.26
CA LEU A 27 18.79 -10.47 -21.06
C LEU A 27 19.32 -9.04 -21.26
N GLN A 28 20.02 -8.81 -22.37
CA GLN A 28 20.56 -7.48 -22.69
C GLN A 28 19.48 -6.41 -22.78
N SER A 29 18.33 -6.74 -23.38
CA SER A 29 17.20 -5.81 -23.45
C SER A 29 16.62 -5.49 -22.07
N ARG A 30 16.49 -6.48 -21.19
CA ARG A 30 15.99 -6.26 -19.81
C ARG A 30 16.95 -5.38 -19.01
N VAL A 31 18.25 -5.63 -19.08
CA VAL A 31 19.26 -4.79 -18.44
C VAL A 31 19.16 -3.35 -18.93
N LEU A 32 19.06 -3.14 -20.25
CA LEU A 32 18.91 -1.81 -20.82
C LEU A 32 17.65 -1.08 -20.36
N VAL A 33 16.52 -1.78 -20.31
CA VAL A 33 15.26 -1.21 -19.79
C VAL A 33 15.39 -0.86 -18.31
N MET A 34 16.03 -1.72 -17.52
CA MET A 34 16.25 -1.46 -16.10
C MET A 34 17.17 -0.25 -15.87
N GLU A 35 18.24 -0.10 -16.66
CA GLU A 35 19.10 1.10 -16.62
C GLU A 35 18.33 2.39 -16.95
N LEU A 36 17.44 2.35 -17.97
CA LEU A 36 16.60 3.50 -18.33
C LEU A 36 15.65 3.88 -17.18
N LEU A 37 15.00 2.89 -16.56
CA LEU A 37 14.14 3.13 -15.40
C LEU A 37 14.94 3.66 -14.21
N LEU A 38 16.13 3.10 -13.96
CA LEU A 38 17.00 3.52 -12.86
C LEU A 38 17.51 4.96 -13.00
N ALA A 39 17.65 5.46 -14.25
CA ALA A 39 18.03 6.86 -14.49
C ALA A 39 17.01 7.86 -13.93
N ASP A 40 15.74 7.47 -13.82
CA ASP A 40 14.65 8.30 -13.30
C ASP A 40 14.38 8.10 -11.82
N GLN A 41 15.02 7.11 -11.17
CA GLN A 41 14.81 6.82 -9.76
C GLN A 41 15.70 7.66 -8.84
N PRO A 42 15.26 7.95 -7.60
CA PRO A 42 16.16 8.33 -6.52
C PRO A 42 17.25 7.27 -6.32
N GLY A 43 18.41 7.65 -5.79
CA GLY A 43 19.40 6.64 -5.37
C GLY A 43 18.79 5.69 -4.32
N ARG A 44 19.26 4.42 -4.27
CA ARG A 44 18.71 3.42 -3.33
C ARG A 44 18.72 3.90 -1.87
N GLY A 45 19.73 4.66 -1.46
CA GLY A 45 19.80 5.25 -0.11
C GLY A 45 18.91 6.49 0.10
N GLU A 46 18.32 7.03 -0.96
CA GLU A 46 17.44 8.21 -0.94
C GLU A 46 15.99 7.87 -1.28
N THR A 47 15.73 6.61 -1.66
CA THR A 47 14.40 6.17 -2.08
C THR A 47 13.47 5.99 -0.88
N HIS A 48 12.17 6.11 -1.15
CA HIS A 48 11.13 5.95 -0.13
C HIS A 48 10.91 4.48 0.29
N ASP A 49 11.31 3.53 -0.57
CA ASP A 49 11.25 2.08 -0.31
C ASP A 49 12.47 1.38 -0.95
N PRO A 50 13.58 1.22 -0.20
CA PRO A 50 14.80 0.59 -0.69
C PRO A 50 14.68 -0.91 -0.96
N ASP A 51 13.63 -1.55 -0.42
CA ASP A 51 13.35 -2.98 -0.56
C ASP A 51 12.19 -3.25 -1.52
N SER A 52 11.76 -2.24 -2.28
CA SER A 52 10.69 -2.35 -3.27
C SER A 52 11.00 -3.39 -4.35
N LEU A 53 9.95 -3.88 -4.99
CA LEU A 53 10.06 -4.83 -6.08
C LEU A 53 10.97 -4.33 -7.23
N PHE A 54 11.01 -3.02 -7.46
CA PHE A 54 11.92 -2.40 -8.43
C PHE A 54 13.39 -2.65 -8.09
N TRP A 55 13.80 -2.39 -6.84
CA TRP A 55 15.18 -2.59 -6.39
C TRP A 55 15.56 -4.07 -6.34
N HIS A 56 14.63 -4.95 -5.96
CA HIS A 56 14.82 -6.40 -6.05
C HIS A 56 15.11 -6.85 -7.50
N TRP A 57 14.36 -6.33 -8.47
CA TRP A 57 14.60 -6.66 -9.88
C TRP A 57 15.89 -6.04 -10.44
N ALA A 58 16.25 -4.82 -10.03
CA ALA A 58 17.53 -4.21 -10.40
C ALA A 58 18.71 -5.08 -9.94
N GLU A 59 18.67 -5.51 -8.68
CA GLU A 59 19.66 -6.41 -8.09
C GLU A 59 19.72 -7.77 -8.82
N THR A 60 18.56 -8.41 -9.06
CA THR A 60 18.46 -9.68 -9.79
C THR A 60 19.03 -9.59 -11.20
N GLN A 61 18.94 -8.44 -11.87
CA GLN A 61 19.50 -8.19 -13.20
C GLN A 61 20.97 -7.69 -13.15
N GLY A 62 21.55 -7.51 -11.97
CA GLY A 62 22.91 -6.99 -11.80
C GLY A 62 23.06 -5.52 -12.22
N VAL A 63 21.99 -4.70 -12.09
CA VAL A 63 21.99 -3.29 -12.50
C VAL A 63 22.08 -2.42 -11.26
N GLU A 64 23.28 -1.93 -10.95
CA GLU A 64 23.55 -1.07 -9.79
C GLU A 64 23.55 0.43 -10.15
N SER A 65 23.81 0.76 -11.41
CA SER A 65 23.87 2.13 -11.90
C SER A 65 23.37 2.24 -13.34
N SER A 66 23.01 3.45 -13.74
CA SER A 66 22.60 3.75 -15.11
C SER A 66 23.68 4.52 -15.85
N ARG A 67 23.90 4.15 -17.13
CA ARG A 67 24.73 4.94 -18.06
C ARG A 67 24.00 6.18 -18.59
N PHE A 68 22.70 6.29 -18.37
CA PHE A 68 21.89 7.40 -18.82
C PHE A 68 21.89 8.52 -17.81
N PRO A 69 21.75 9.80 -18.23
CA PRO A 69 21.67 10.91 -17.31
C PRO A 69 20.42 10.82 -16.44
N ARG A 70 20.54 11.21 -15.18
CA ARG A 70 19.40 11.33 -14.27
C ARG A 70 18.39 12.37 -14.76
N ARG A 71 17.13 12.18 -14.41
CA ARG A 71 16.06 13.15 -14.63
C ARG A 71 16.45 14.52 -14.05
N ALA A 72 16.34 15.57 -14.86
CA ALA A 72 16.73 16.93 -14.46
C ALA A 72 15.78 17.55 -13.43
N THR A 73 14.49 17.19 -13.46
CA THR A 73 13.45 17.72 -12.55
C THR A 73 12.87 16.61 -11.69
N LYS A 74 12.88 16.80 -10.36
CA LYS A 74 12.15 15.90 -9.44
C LYS A 74 10.67 16.28 -9.44
N PRO A 75 9.75 15.31 -9.67
CA PRO A 75 8.33 15.50 -9.39
C PRO A 75 8.10 15.83 -7.91
N LYS A 76 7.02 16.55 -7.63
CA LYS A 76 6.65 16.89 -6.25
C LYS A 76 6.15 15.65 -5.50
N CYS A 77 6.49 15.57 -4.22
CA CYS A 77 5.85 14.64 -3.29
C CYS A 77 4.54 15.27 -2.79
N ASP A 78 3.53 14.43 -2.56
CA ASP A 78 2.26 14.85 -1.99
C ASP A 78 1.97 14.03 -0.73
N ASN A 79 1.79 14.73 0.37
CA ASN A 79 1.49 14.19 1.70
C ASN A 79 0.11 14.64 2.22
N SER A 80 -0.77 15.13 1.36
CA SER A 80 -2.10 15.61 1.73
C SER A 80 -3.04 14.53 2.25
N HIS A 81 -2.96 13.31 1.71
CA HIS A 81 -3.85 12.22 2.10
C HIS A 81 -3.52 11.69 3.52
N PRO A 82 -4.53 11.46 4.40
CA PRO A 82 -4.31 11.06 5.79
C PRO A 82 -3.64 9.69 5.97
N ALA A 83 -3.88 8.75 5.05
CA ALA A 83 -3.40 7.36 5.17
C ALA A 83 -2.30 6.99 4.18
N MET A 84 -2.02 7.81 3.17
CA MET A 84 -1.09 7.49 2.08
C MET A 84 -0.19 8.68 1.76
N GLN A 85 0.95 8.40 1.15
CA GLN A 85 1.87 9.38 0.60
C GLN A 85 2.16 9.08 -0.87
N VAL A 86 2.40 10.12 -1.65
CA VAL A 86 2.68 10.07 -3.09
C VAL A 86 4.08 10.63 -3.36
N ASN A 87 4.95 9.80 -3.92
CA ASN A 87 6.36 10.10 -4.19
C ASN A 87 6.64 9.86 -5.67
N LEU A 88 6.16 10.75 -6.54
CA LEU A 88 6.24 10.56 -8.00
C LEU A 88 7.66 10.59 -8.57
N ASP A 89 8.65 10.99 -7.76
CA ASP A 89 10.06 10.86 -8.11
C ASP A 89 10.52 9.39 -8.26
N ALA A 90 9.83 8.46 -7.58
CA ALA A 90 10.04 7.03 -7.71
C ALA A 90 9.10 6.35 -8.75
N CYS A 91 8.23 7.10 -9.43
CA CYS A 91 7.24 6.53 -10.34
C CYS A 91 7.87 6.10 -11.68
N ILE A 92 7.63 4.84 -12.10
CA ILE A 92 8.04 4.28 -13.39
C ILE A 92 6.92 4.29 -14.44
N GLN A 93 5.81 4.94 -14.18
CA GLN A 93 4.65 5.08 -15.10
C GLN A 93 4.08 3.72 -15.60
N CYS A 94 4.08 2.71 -14.75
CA CYS A 94 3.64 1.35 -15.08
C CYS A 94 2.13 1.18 -15.20
N ASN A 95 1.32 2.17 -14.83
CA ASN A 95 -0.15 2.17 -14.83
C ASN A 95 -0.84 1.18 -13.87
N LEU A 96 -0.12 0.45 -13.02
CA LEU A 96 -0.72 -0.52 -12.10
C LEU A 96 -1.68 0.15 -11.11
N CYS A 97 -1.34 1.34 -10.60
CA CYS A 97 -2.22 2.10 -9.71
C CYS A 97 -3.49 2.59 -10.40
N VAL A 98 -3.39 2.99 -11.68
CA VAL A 98 -4.55 3.37 -12.51
C VAL A 98 -5.49 2.19 -12.67
N GLN A 99 -4.97 1.02 -13.06
CA GLN A 99 -5.76 -0.21 -13.19
C GLN A 99 -6.38 -0.63 -11.87
N ALA A 100 -5.62 -0.59 -10.77
CA ALA A 100 -6.13 -0.94 -9.44
C ALA A 100 -7.28 -0.01 -9.01
N CYS A 101 -7.20 1.27 -9.30
CA CYS A 101 -8.26 2.23 -9.00
C CYS A 101 -9.48 2.05 -9.90
N ARG A 102 -9.25 1.93 -11.20
CA ARG A 102 -10.33 1.89 -12.22
C ARG A 102 -11.02 0.53 -12.32
N GLU A 103 -10.24 -0.56 -12.39
CA GLU A 103 -10.77 -1.89 -12.72
C GLU A 103 -11.02 -2.74 -11.48
N VAL A 104 -10.17 -2.60 -10.44
CA VAL A 104 -10.26 -3.43 -9.24
C VAL A 104 -11.22 -2.81 -8.21
N GLN A 105 -11.06 -1.52 -7.89
CA GLN A 105 -11.88 -0.81 -6.91
C GLN A 105 -13.06 -0.04 -7.54
N VAL A 106 -13.01 0.17 -8.86
CA VAL A 106 -14.05 0.87 -9.64
C VAL A 106 -14.31 2.28 -9.08
N ASN A 107 -13.25 2.97 -8.64
CA ASN A 107 -13.33 4.33 -8.10
C ASN A 107 -12.90 5.41 -9.11
N ASP A 108 -12.03 5.06 -10.06
CA ASP A 108 -11.60 5.85 -11.21
C ASP A 108 -11.05 7.26 -10.88
N VAL A 109 -10.37 7.40 -9.75
CA VAL A 109 -9.76 8.67 -9.31
C VAL A 109 -8.36 8.86 -9.90
N ILE A 110 -7.66 7.76 -10.23
CA ILE A 110 -6.27 7.80 -10.68
C ILE A 110 -6.22 7.67 -12.20
N ALA A 111 -5.54 8.61 -12.85
CA ALA A 111 -5.31 8.61 -14.28
C ALA A 111 -3.86 8.99 -14.62
N MET A 112 -3.48 8.84 -15.90
CA MET A 112 -2.26 9.43 -16.43
C MET A 112 -2.57 10.79 -17.04
N ALA A 113 -1.84 11.81 -16.60
CA ALA A 113 -1.87 13.16 -17.18
C ALA A 113 -0.59 13.45 -17.95
N GLY A 114 -0.63 14.45 -18.82
CA GLY A 114 0.51 14.86 -19.64
C GLY A 114 0.90 13.86 -20.73
N ARG A 115 2.07 14.08 -21.32
CA ARG A 115 2.64 13.20 -22.35
C ARG A 115 4.16 13.29 -22.40
N GLY A 116 4.81 12.26 -22.96
CA GLY A 116 6.26 12.18 -23.08
C GLY A 116 6.93 12.28 -21.70
N ALA A 117 7.99 13.07 -21.59
CA ALA A 117 8.71 13.26 -20.32
C ALA A 117 7.88 13.95 -19.22
N GLY A 118 6.78 14.63 -19.59
CA GLY A 118 5.84 15.25 -18.65
C GLY A 118 4.68 14.34 -18.23
N ALA A 119 4.64 13.09 -18.69
CA ALA A 119 3.61 12.15 -18.25
C ALA A 119 3.76 11.83 -16.78
N HIS A 120 2.66 11.85 -16.04
CA HIS A 120 2.65 11.56 -14.59
C HIS A 120 1.30 10.99 -14.15
N VAL A 121 1.29 10.39 -12.99
CA VAL A 121 0.06 9.96 -12.31
C VAL A 121 -0.61 11.18 -11.70
N ALA A 122 -1.89 11.35 -12.00
CA ALA A 122 -2.74 12.42 -11.50
C ALA A 122 -3.95 11.85 -10.75
N PHE A 123 -4.45 12.62 -9.80
CA PHE A 123 -5.67 12.32 -9.04
C PHE A 123 -6.74 13.33 -9.46
N ASP A 124 -7.93 12.84 -9.88
CA ASP A 124 -9.00 13.65 -10.47
C ASP A 124 -8.47 14.61 -11.55
N PHE A 125 -8.53 15.92 -11.34
CA PHE A 125 -8.06 16.96 -12.25
C PHE A 125 -6.63 17.44 -11.93
N ASP A 126 -5.75 16.54 -11.51
CA ASP A 126 -4.36 16.81 -11.08
C ASP A 126 -4.30 17.55 -9.73
N GLU A 127 -5.24 17.23 -8.86
CA GLU A 127 -5.35 17.75 -7.50
C GLU A 127 -4.45 16.93 -6.53
N PRO A 128 -4.11 17.47 -5.35
CA PRO A 128 -3.49 16.69 -4.29
C PRO A 128 -4.38 15.49 -3.92
N MET A 129 -3.77 14.32 -3.65
CA MET A 129 -4.52 13.09 -3.38
C MET A 129 -5.52 13.23 -2.22
N GLY A 130 -5.18 14.02 -1.19
CA GLY A 130 -6.05 14.25 -0.04
C GLY A 130 -7.24 15.17 -0.31
N GLU A 131 -7.22 15.91 -1.42
CA GLU A 131 -8.29 16.79 -1.87
C GLU A 131 -9.17 16.15 -2.96
N SER A 132 -8.74 14.98 -3.48
CA SER A 132 -9.44 14.22 -4.52
C SER A 132 -10.59 13.38 -3.95
N HIS A 133 -11.38 12.78 -4.83
CA HIS A 133 -12.45 11.83 -4.46
C HIS A 133 -11.93 10.44 -4.04
N CYS A 134 -10.67 10.34 -3.62
CA CYS A 134 -10.06 9.09 -3.19
C CYS A 134 -10.78 8.52 -1.96
N VAL A 135 -11.22 7.27 -2.03
CA VAL A 135 -11.89 6.57 -0.92
C VAL A 135 -10.92 5.89 0.06
N GLY A 136 -9.61 6.07 -0.11
CA GLY A 136 -8.59 5.56 0.79
C GLY A 136 -8.48 4.02 0.84
N CYS A 137 -8.87 3.30 -0.20
CA CYS A 137 -8.82 1.82 -0.20
C CYS A 137 -7.40 1.23 -0.16
N GLY A 138 -6.39 1.99 -0.66
CA GLY A 138 -4.98 1.59 -0.65
C GLY A 138 -4.60 0.52 -1.68
N GLU A 139 -5.45 0.15 -2.63
CA GLU A 139 -5.08 -0.82 -3.67
C GLU A 139 -3.97 -0.30 -4.59
N CYS A 140 -3.92 1.01 -4.84
CA CYS A 140 -2.85 1.64 -5.59
C CYS A 140 -1.48 1.51 -4.87
N VAL A 141 -1.47 1.58 -3.54
CA VAL A 141 -0.28 1.34 -2.71
C VAL A 141 0.17 -0.12 -2.82
N ARG A 142 -0.78 -1.07 -2.71
CA ARG A 142 -0.50 -2.51 -2.77
C ARG A 142 0.17 -2.95 -4.07
N VAL A 143 -0.21 -2.34 -5.19
CA VAL A 143 0.31 -2.72 -6.51
C VAL A 143 1.52 -1.91 -6.96
N CYS A 144 1.90 -0.86 -6.22
CA CYS A 144 3.01 -0.01 -6.61
C CYS A 144 4.36 -0.73 -6.42
N PRO A 145 5.15 -0.93 -7.50
CA PRO A 145 6.38 -1.70 -7.40
C PRO A 145 7.61 -0.90 -6.97
N THR A 146 7.47 0.41 -6.71
CA THR A 146 8.62 1.31 -6.58
C THR A 146 8.63 2.17 -5.31
N GLY A 147 7.56 2.11 -4.50
CA GLY A 147 7.39 3.06 -3.39
C GLY A 147 6.95 4.47 -3.81
N ALA A 148 6.51 4.66 -5.06
CA ALA A 148 5.89 5.91 -5.49
C ALA A 148 4.56 6.18 -4.76
N LEU A 149 3.86 5.13 -4.37
CA LEU A 149 2.67 5.18 -3.52
C LEU A 149 2.92 4.28 -2.31
N LEU A 150 2.87 4.84 -1.12
CA LEU A 150 3.15 4.14 0.14
C LEU A 150 2.09 4.46 1.20
N PRO A 151 1.96 3.63 2.25
CA PRO A 151 1.27 4.04 3.45
C PRO A 151 1.91 5.30 4.06
N LYS A 152 1.16 6.08 4.82
CA LYS A 152 1.63 7.34 5.43
C LYS A 152 2.88 7.15 6.30
N GLN A 153 2.98 6.02 6.98
CA GLN A 153 4.13 5.65 7.82
C GLN A 153 5.35 5.14 7.05
N GLY A 154 5.28 5.04 5.72
CA GLY A 154 6.36 4.53 4.87
C GLY A 154 6.24 3.04 4.55
N ALA A 155 7.32 2.45 4.05
CA ALA A 155 7.39 1.03 3.72
C ALA A 155 7.17 0.14 4.97
N ILE A 156 6.41 -0.94 4.78
CA ILE A 156 6.07 -1.86 5.88
C ILE A 156 7.21 -2.87 6.04
N VAL A 157 7.85 -2.86 7.21
CA VAL A 157 8.83 -3.87 7.61
C VAL A 157 8.25 -4.64 8.78
N ALA A 158 8.11 -5.97 8.65
CA ALA A 158 7.49 -6.84 9.64
C ALA A 158 8.43 -7.96 10.10
N ASP A 159 8.30 -8.35 11.38
CA ASP A 159 9.01 -9.51 11.95
C ASP A 159 8.23 -10.80 11.70
N ARG A 160 6.91 -10.71 11.69
CA ARG A 160 6.00 -11.84 11.44
C ARG A 160 4.69 -11.40 10.79
N LEU A 161 4.04 -12.38 10.19
CA LEU A 161 2.72 -12.23 9.56
C LEU A 161 1.70 -13.05 10.34
N VAL A 162 0.50 -12.49 10.54
CA VAL A 162 -0.60 -13.16 11.25
C VAL A 162 -1.87 -13.05 10.44
N ASP A 163 -2.40 -14.19 10.01
CA ASP A 163 -3.65 -14.28 9.28
C ASP A 163 -4.83 -14.07 10.22
N SER A 164 -5.81 -13.28 9.78
CA SER A 164 -6.99 -12.95 10.56
C SER A 164 -8.19 -12.59 9.67
N ILE A 165 -9.26 -12.16 10.32
CA ILE A 165 -10.47 -11.62 9.70
C ILE A 165 -10.63 -10.17 10.15
N CYS A 166 -11.06 -9.31 9.22
CA CYS A 166 -11.31 -7.90 9.49
C CYS A 166 -12.40 -7.73 10.57
N PRO A 167 -12.14 -6.96 11.65
CA PRO A 167 -13.07 -6.85 12.78
C PRO A 167 -14.20 -5.83 12.58
N TYR A 168 -14.24 -5.11 11.43
CA TYR A 168 -15.11 -3.95 11.30
C TYR A 168 -16.57 -4.28 10.91
N CYS A 169 -16.78 -5.02 9.86
CA CYS A 169 -18.13 -5.28 9.38
C CYS A 169 -18.35 -6.77 9.07
N GLY A 170 -19.62 -7.14 8.86
CA GLY A 170 -20.03 -8.52 8.61
C GLY A 170 -19.60 -9.12 7.29
N VAL A 171 -18.90 -8.40 6.40
CA VAL A 171 -18.35 -8.96 5.16
C VAL A 171 -17.33 -10.05 5.45
N GLY A 172 -16.57 -9.94 6.56
CA GLY A 172 -15.60 -10.97 6.96
C GLY A 172 -14.39 -11.05 6.05
N CYS A 173 -13.90 -9.90 5.56
CA CYS A 173 -12.71 -9.85 4.71
C CYS A 173 -11.53 -10.53 5.40
N GLN A 174 -10.90 -11.46 4.68
CA GLN A 174 -9.66 -12.08 5.13
C GLN A 174 -8.50 -11.12 4.94
N LEU A 175 -7.63 -11.05 5.93
CA LEU A 175 -6.46 -10.16 5.93
C LEU A 175 -5.27 -10.81 6.64
N THR A 176 -4.09 -10.24 6.40
CA THR A 176 -2.85 -10.59 7.07
C THR A 176 -2.31 -9.35 7.76
N PHE A 177 -2.12 -9.42 9.07
CA PHE A 177 -1.45 -8.39 9.83
C PHE A 177 0.07 -8.53 9.69
N HIS A 178 0.74 -7.43 9.44
CA HIS A 178 2.17 -7.28 9.50
C HIS A 178 2.55 -6.81 10.91
N ILE A 179 3.28 -7.63 11.65
CA ILE A 179 3.66 -7.36 13.03
C ILE A 179 5.14 -7.02 13.10
N ARG A 180 5.47 -6.00 13.88
CA ARG A 180 6.83 -5.65 14.28
C ARG A 180 6.83 -5.17 15.72
N ASP A 181 7.75 -5.69 16.55
CA ASP A 181 7.84 -5.34 17.96
C ASP A 181 6.49 -5.44 18.70
N GLU A 182 5.75 -6.53 18.47
CA GLU A 182 4.41 -6.81 19.00
C GLU A 182 3.34 -5.76 18.60
N ARG A 183 3.59 -4.93 17.60
CA ARG A 183 2.64 -3.94 17.08
C ARG A 183 2.25 -4.24 15.64
N ILE A 184 1.01 -3.96 15.29
CA ILE A 184 0.57 -4.01 13.89
C ILE A 184 1.13 -2.77 13.18
N VAL A 185 1.94 -3.00 12.14
CA VAL A 185 2.56 -1.94 11.33
C VAL A 185 1.97 -1.85 9.92
N GLY A 186 1.14 -2.81 9.54
CA GLY A 186 0.46 -2.79 8.26
C GLY A 186 -0.53 -3.94 8.12
N VAL A 187 -1.36 -3.86 7.08
CA VAL A 187 -2.38 -4.88 6.79
C VAL A 187 -2.48 -5.11 5.29
N ASP A 188 -2.42 -6.36 4.89
CA ASP A 188 -2.74 -6.79 3.53
C ASP A 188 -4.01 -7.62 3.46
N GLY A 189 -4.71 -7.48 2.33
CA GLY A 189 -5.86 -8.35 2.02
C GLY A 189 -5.37 -9.73 1.62
N ARG A 190 -5.86 -10.76 2.31
CA ARG A 190 -5.66 -12.17 1.94
C ARG A 190 -6.79 -12.63 1.03
N ASP A 191 -6.48 -13.52 0.09
CA ASP A 191 -7.51 -14.07 -0.82
C ASP A 191 -8.51 -14.91 -0.04
N GLY A 192 -9.71 -14.37 0.07
CA GLY A 192 -10.84 -14.98 0.73
C GLY A 192 -12.12 -14.83 -0.11
N PRO A 193 -13.14 -15.68 0.12
CA PRO A 193 -14.34 -15.73 -0.73
C PRO A 193 -15.13 -14.41 -0.75
N ALA A 194 -14.99 -13.58 0.29
CA ALA A 194 -15.73 -12.33 0.40
C ALA A 194 -14.97 -11.12 -0.17
N ASN A 195 -13.65 -11.14 -0.18
CA ASN A 195 -12.86 -9.95 -0.51
C ASN A 195 -11.83 -10.14 -1.63
N HIS A 196 -11.51 -11.38 -2.04
CA HIS A 196 -10.56 -11.66 -3.13
C HIS A 196 -9.26 -10.84 -3.05
N GLY A 197 -8.67 -10.77 -1.86
CA GLY A 197 -7.44 -10.02 -1.60
C GLY A 197 -7.61 -8.51 -1.45
N ARG A 198 -8.82 -7.96 -1.55
CA ARG A 198 -9.11 -6.52 -1.50
C ARG A 198 -9.53 -6.09 -0.12
N LEU A 199 -9.27 -4.84 0.22
CA LEU A 199 -9.70 -4.23 1.49
C LEU A 199 -10.28 -2.83 1.24
N CYS A 200 -11.21 -2.41 2.08
CA CYS A 200 -11.59 -1.01 2.17
C CYS A 200 -10.63 -0.23 3.10
N VAL A 201 -10.80 1.08 3.20
CA VAL A 201 -10.00 1.96 4.05
C VAL A 201 -9.90 1.47 5.50
N LYS A 202 -11.00 0.99 6.09
CA LYS A 202 -11.02 0.50 7.48
C LYS A 202 -10.16 -0.75 7.65
N GLY A 203 -10.33 -1.74 6.77
CA GLY A 203 -9.57 -2.98 6.85
C GLY A 203 -8.08 -2.77 6.63
N ARG A 204 -7.69 -1.84 5.75
CA ARG A 204 -6.29 -1.59 5.41
C ARG A 204 -5.57 -0.66 6.39
N PHE A 205 -6.21 0.40 6.83
CA PHE A 205 -5.56 1.47 7.60
C PHE A 205 -6.13 1.68 9.01
N GLY A 206 -7.27 1.10 9.32
CA GLY A 206 -7.96 1.35 10.58
C GLY A 206 -7.52 0.45 11.75
N PHE A 207 -6.29 -0.02 11.80
CA PHE A 207 -5.81 -0.94 12.85
C PHE A 207 -5.17 -0.24 14.06
N ASP A 208 -4.88 1.03 13.99
CA ASP A 208 -4.19 1.81 15.01
C ASP A 208 -4.95 1.89 16.35
N TYR A 209 -6.30 1.81 16.33
CA TYR A 209 -7.10 1.75 17.57
C TYR A 209 -6.70 0.58 18.50
N ILE A 210 -6.17 -0.51 17.95
CA ILE A 210 -5.76 -1.69 18.73
C ILE A 210 -4.66 -1.31 19.74
N HIS A 211 -3.82 -0.34 19.37
CA HIS A 211 -2.69 0.12 20.17
C HIS A 211 -2.94 1.48 20.84
N SER A 212 -4.18 1.98 20.79
CA SER A 212 -4.55 3.22 21.47
C SER A 212 -4.38 3.08 22.99
N PRO A 213 -3.70 4.02 23.65
CA PRO A 213 -3.59 4.01 25.11
C PRO A 213 -4.94 4.23 25.82
N GLU A 214 -5.93 4.78 25.11
CA GLU A 214 -7.29 4.99 25.61
C GLU A 214 -8.17 3.74 25.47
N ARG A 215 -7.66 2.68 24.84
CA ARG A 215 -8.42 1.44 24.67
C ARG A 215 -8.62 0.75 26.02
N LEU A 216 -9.87 0.43 26.35
CA LEU A 216 -10.19 -0.39 27.50
C LEU A 216 -9.73 -1.84 27.25
N THR A 217 -8.87 -2.35 28.13
CA THR A 217 -8.30 -3.71 28.04
C THR A 217 -8.82 -4.65 29.11
N THR A 218 -9.54 -4.10 30.12
CA THR A 218 -10.18 -4.84 31.21
C THR A 218 -11.67 -4.52 31.26
N PRO A 219 -12.52 -5.43 31.76
CA PRO A 219 -13.92 -5.11 32.03
C PRO A 219 -14.04 -3.98 33.05
N LEU A 220 -15.04 -3.15 32.89
CA LEU A 220 -15.36 -2.07 33.80
C LEU A 220 -16.74 -2.29 34.42
N ILE A 221 -16.78 -2.37 35.74
CA ILE A 221 -18.03 -2.46 36.53
C ILE A 221 -18.33 -1.10 37.12
N ARG A 222 -19.60 -0.68 37.05
CA ARG A 222 -20.06 0.55 37.68
C ARG A 222 -19.85 0.50 39.18
N ARG A 223 -19.36 1.58 39.78
CA ARG A 223 -19.19 1.69 41.23
C ARG A 223 -20.54 1.70 41.93
N ASP A 224 -20.58 1.17 43.13
CA ASP A 224 -21.78 1.19 43.96
C ASP A 224 -22.23 2.62 44.21
N GLY A 225 -23.56 2.85 44.22
CA GLY A 225 -24.16 4.16 44.41
C GLY A 225 -24.17 5.07 43.18
N VAL A 226 -23.58 4.65 42.06
CA VAL A 226 -23.61 5.41 40.81
C VAL A 226 -24.82 5.00 39.98
N ALA A 227 -25.80 5.90 39.83
CA ALA A 227 -27.04 5.62 39.09
C ALA A 227 -26.83 5.43 37.59
N LYS A 228 -27.68 4.59 36.95
CA LYS A 228 -27.74 4.49 35.49
C LYS A 228 -28.52 5.68 34.93
N GLY A 229 -28.00 6.31 33.90
CA GLY A 229 -28.73 7.29 33.09
C GLY A 229 -28.47 8.77 33.40
N GLU A 230 -27.84 9.11 34.53
CA GLU A 230 -27.54 10.51 34.91
C GLU A 230 -26.05 10.88 34.76
N LEU A 231 -25.27 10.02 34.06
CA LEU A 231 -23.82 10.15 34.00
C LEU A 231 -23.38 10.98 32.80
N ALA A 232 -22.84 12.17 33.08
CA ALA A 232 -21.85 12.77 32.21
C ALA A 232 -20.53 11.97 32.39
N ILE A 233 -20.36 10.90 31.63
CA ILE A 233 -19.08 10.15 31.63
C ILE A 233 -18.04 11.03 30.96
N ASP A 234 -16.98 11.36 31.69
CA ASP A 234 -15.78 11.93 31.09
C ASP A 234 -15.05 10.83 30.30
N PRO A 235 -15.03 10.90 28.93
CA PRO A 235 -14.34 9.89 28.14
C PRO A 235 -12.83 9.81 28.43
N ALA A 236 -12.23 10.92 28.89
CA ALA A 236 -10.82 10.96 29.26
C ALA A 236 -10.54 10.27 30.62
N ASN A 237 -11.56 10.10 31.46
CA ASN A 237 -11.41 9.43 32.74
C ASN A 237 -12.64 8.56 33.08
N PRO A 238 -12.83 7.42 32.40
CA PRO A 238 -13.97 6.54 32.64
C PRO A 238 -13.96 5.91 34.02
N LEU A 239 -12.80 5.82 34.68
CA LEU A 239 -12.65 5.21 36.02
C LEU A 239 -13.26 6.07 37.14
N THR A 240 -13.69 7.27 36.88
CA THR A 240 -14.43 8.09 37.86
C THR A 240 -15.71 7.38 38.34
N HIS A 241 -16.43 6.73 37.44
CA HIS A 241 -17.69 6.07 37.69
C HIS A 241 -17.65 4.55 37.61
N PHE A 242 -16.52 4.02 37.16
CA PHE A 242 -16.32 2.60 36.99
C PHE A 242 -15.06 2.16 37.75
N ARG A 243 -14.95 0.87 38.01
CA ARG A 243 -13.74 0.22 38.48
C ARG A 243 -13.37 -0.92 37.54
N GLU A 244 -12.11 -1.24 37.46
CA GLU A 244 -11.64 -2.43 36.77
C GLU A 244 -12.13 -3.69 37.50
N ALA A 245 -12.38 -4.74 36.73
CA ALA A 245 -12.83 -6.02 37.21
C ALA A 245 -12.20 -7.15 36.38
N SER A 246 -12.21 -8.37 36.91
CA SER A 246 -11.91 -9.55 36.11
C SER A 246 -13.10 -9.91 35.21
N TRP A 247 -12.85 -10.73 34.18
CA TRP A 247 -13.93 -11.27 33.35
C TRP A 247 -14.89 -12.17 34.13
N GLU A 248 -14.39 -12.90 35.14
CA GLU A 248 -15.19 -13.74 36.01
C GLU A 248 -16.16 -12.92 36.87
N GLU A 249 -15.71 -11.75 37.32
CA GLU A 249 -16.57 -10.85 38.11
C GLU A 249 -17.59 -10.10 37.23
N ALA A 250 -17.24 -9.80 35.97
CA ALA A 250 -18.06 -8.99 35.10
C ALA A 250 -19.16 -9.80 34.38
N LEU A 251 -18.99 -11.12 34.23
CA LEU A 251 -19.94 -12.03 33.57
C LEU A 251 -20.80 -12.77 34.60
#